data_363ed7a7dbd4281f327a22bb58c9c29b
#
_entry.id   363ed7a7dbd4281f327a22bb58c9c29b
#
_cell.length_a   1.000
_cell.length_b   1.000
_cell.length_c   1.000
_cell.angle_alpha   90.00
_cell.angle_beta   90.00
_cell.angle_gamma   90.00
#
_symmetry.space_group_name_H-M   'P 1'
#
loop_
_entity.id
_entity.type
_entity.pdbx_description
1 polymer ?
#
loop_
_entity_poly.entity_id
_entity_poly.type
_entity_poly.pdbx_seq_one_letter_code
_entity_poly.pdbx_strand_id
1 'polypeptide(L)'
;PFLQIPGLDFFGTDPYWRAGGDPVPMEPYVRPNAAAVREICAKHDIPNQFWIQGYGFPAGAEHEAADAIEIAVEEGMTDLAVWAYRGCEAMSALWPADIDKTWDTIIKALNVVKKRSTAVKRSR
;
A
#
# COMPACT_ATOMS: atom_id res chain seq x y z
N PRO A 1 3.69 -22.98 -1.58
CA PRO A 1 2.55 -23.74 -2.11
C PRO A 1 1.62 -22.87 -2.95
N PHE A 2 1.22 -21.66 -2.48
CA PHE A 2 0.26 -20.79 -3.21
C PHE A 2 0.74 -20.36 -4.60
N LEU A 3 2.03 -20.14 -4.76
CA LEU A 3 2.63 -19.68 -6.01
C LEU A 3 2.76 -20.78 -7.08
N GLN A 4 2.34 -21.99 -6.78
CA GLN A 4 2.27 -23.12 -7.71
C GLN A 4 0.86 -23.33 -8.29
N ILE A 5 -0.08 -22.40 -7.98
CA ILE A 5 -1.44 -22.45 -8.53
C ILE A 5 -1.38 -22.02 -9.99
N PRO A 6 -1.79 -22.87 -10.96
CA PRO A 6 -1.84 -22.48 -12.36
C PRO A 6 -2.81 -21.31 -12.58
N GLY A 7 -2.38 -20.31 -13.36
CA GLY A 7 -3.21 -19.14 -13.66
C GLY A 7 -3.23 -18.07 -12.59
N LEU A 8 -2.23 -18.03 -11.72
CA LEU A 8 -2.04 -16.93 -10.78
C LEU A 8 -1.56 -15.67 -11.52
N ASP A 9 -2.43 -14.66 -11.64
CA ASP A 9 -2.15 -13.44 -12.38
C ASP A 9 -1.26 -12.46 -11.64
N PHE A 10 -1.32 -12.45 -10.30
CA PHE A 10 -0.47 -11.62 -9.44
C PHE A 10 -0.42 -12.20 -8.03
N PHE A 11 0.56 -11.77 -7.24
CA PHE A 11 0.66 -12.07 -5.81
C PHE A 11 0.87 -10.75 -5.02
N GLY A 12 0.21 -10.64 -3.88
CA GLY A 12 0.27 -9.42 -3.07
C GLY A 12 0.06 -9.66 -1.58
N THR A 13 0.16 -8.57 -0.83
CA THR A 13 -0.11 -8.55 0.62
C THR A 13 -0.72 -7.22 1.03
N ASP A 14 -1.35 -7.22 2.20
CA ASP A 14 -2.07 -6.11 2.82
C ASP A 14 -1.54 -5.83 4.24
N PRO A 15 -0.32 -5.32 4.39
CA PRO A 15 0.30 -5.09 5.69
C PRO A 15 -0.29 -3.86 6.37
N TYR A 16 -1.43 -4.02 6.99
CA TYR A 16 -2.14 -2.96 7.71
C TYR A 16 -1.58 -2.80 9.12
N TRP A 17 -0.82 -1.74 9.36
CA TRP A 17 -0.11 -1.48 10.61
C TRP A 17 -0.99 -0.92 11.73
N ARG A 18 -2.25 -0.56 11.41
CA ARG A 18 -3.25 -0.08 12.37
C ARG A 18 -4.50 -0.97 12.40
N ALA A 19 -4.42 -2.19 11.87
CA ALA A 19 -5.53 -3.13 11.85
C ALA A 19 -5.61 -3.90 13.16
N GLY A 20 -6.61 -3.63 13.96
CA GLY A 20 -7.07 -4.46 15.08
C GLY A 20 -6.05 -4.67 16.21
N GLY A 21 -6.12 -3.90 17.26
CA GLY A 21 -5.21 -3.97 18.40
C GLY A 21 -4.29 -2.75 18.50
N ASP A 22 -3.16 -2.92 19.19
CA ASP A 22 -2.16 -1.86 19.29
C ASP A 22 -1.50 -1.61 17.92
N PRO A 23 -1.44 -0.37 17.45
CA PRO A 23 -0.78 -0.05 16.20
C PRO A 23 0.72 -0.35 16.28
N VAL A 24 1.26 -0.95 15.23
CA VAL A 24 2.71 -1.15 15.09
C VAL A 24 3.34 0.01 14.31
N PRO A 25 4.65 0.29 14.50
CA PRO A 25 5.33 1.31 13.71
C PRO A 25 5.24 0.99 12.21
N MET A 26 4.82 1.97 11.40
CA MET A 26 4.49 1.79 9.98
C MET A 26 5.70 1.31 9.16
N GLU A 27 6.79 2.04 9.14
CA GLU A 27 7.94 1.74 8.27
C GLU A 27 8.56 0.36 8.55
N PRO A 28 8.91 -0.01 9.81
CA PRO A 28 9.47 -1.33 10.10
C PRO A 28 8.50 -2.49 9.79
N TYR A 29 7.22 -2.21 9.64
CA TYR A 29 6.22 -3.20 9.28
C TYR A 29 5.98 -3.27 7.77
N VAL A 30 5.84 -2.13 7.10
CA VAL A 30 5.53 -2.05 5.66
C VAL A 30 6.73 -2.47 4.80
N ARG A 31 7.92 -1.95 5.07
CA ARG A 31 9.11 -2.16 4.24
C ARG A 31 9.49 -3.63 4.08
N PRO A 32 9.64 -4.45 5.14
CA PRO A 32 9.99 -5.86 4.97
C PRO A 32 8.90 -6.67 4.27
N ASN A 33 7.61 -6.31 4.45
CA ASN A 33 6.52 -6.97 3.74
C ASN A 33 6.57 -6.66 2.23
N ALA A 34 6.84 -5.42 1.83
CA ALA A 34 7.00 -5.06 0.43
C ALA A 34 8.23 -5.76 -0.19
N ALA A 35 9.37 -5.76 0.49
CA ALA A 35 10.57 -6.45 0.05
C ALA A 35 10.32 -7.96 -0.15
N ALA A 36 9.63 -8.62 0.78
CA ALA A 36 9.29 -10.03 0.69
C ALA A 36 8.39 -10.34 -0.52
N VAL A 37 7.37 -9.53 -0.78
CA VAL A 37 6.51 -9.69 -1.96
C VAL A 37 7.31 -9.52 -3.24
N ARG A 38 8.16 -8.49 -3.33
CA ARG A 38 9.05 -8.29 -4.49
C ARG A 38 9.91 -9.53 -4.76
N GLU A 39 10.59 -10.04 -3.75
CA GLU A 39 11.48 -11.20 -3.89
C GLU A 39 10.73 -12.46 -4.33
N ILE A 40 9.56 -12.70 -3.74
CA ILE A 40 8.71 -13.83 -4.09
C ILE A 40 8.23 -13.70 -5.54
N CYS A 41 7.70 -12.55 -5.93
CA CYS A 41 7.19 -12.32 -7.28
C CYS A 41 8.30 -12.39 -8.33
N ALA A 42 9.46 -11.81 -8.07
CA ALA A 42 10.62 -11.91 -8.96
C ALA A 42 11.10 -13.35 -9.17
N LYS A 43 11.12 -14.15 -8.11
CA LYS A 43 11.51 -15.56 -8.17
C LYS A 43 10.57 -16.43 -9.04
N HIS A 44 9.31 -16.05 -9.12
CA HIS A 44 8.28 -16.83 -9.82
C HIS A 44 7.79 -16.17 -11.11
N ASP A 45 8.38 -15.04 -11.50
CA ASP A 45 8.03 -14.25 -12.70
C ASP A 45 6.53 -13.89 -12.74
N ILE A 46 6.00 -13.43 -11.62
CA ILE A 46 4.61 -12.98 -11.48
C ILE A 46 4.55 -11.52 -11.05
N PRO A 47 3.55 -10.75 -11.51
CA PRO A 47 3.30 -9.39 -11.07
C PRO A 47 3.08 -9.31 -9.55
N ASN A 48 3.54 -8.22 -8.95
CA ASN A 48 3.30 -7.91 -7.55
C ASN A 48 2.15 -6.91 -7.36
N GLN A 49 1.41 -7.06 -6.27
CA GLN A 49 0.42 -6.09 -5.81
C GLN A 49 0.62 -5.79 -4.33
N PHE A 50 0.42 -4.55 -3.94
CA PHE A 50 0.57 -4.14 -2.54
C PHE A 50 -0.60 -3.25 -2.11
N TRP A 51 -1.22 -3.60 -0.98
CA TRP A 51 -2.38 -2.90 -0.46
C TRP A 51 -1.98 -1.91 0.64
N ILE A 52 -2.29 -0.65 0.41
CA ILE A 52 -2.04 0.45 1.34
C ILE A 52 -3.25 0.61 2.25
N GLN A 53 -3.00 0.79 3.54
CA GLN A 53 -4.05 1.10 4.50
C GLN A 53 -4.60 2.51 4.25
N GLY A 54 -5.91 2.62 4.09
CA GLY A 54 -6.64 3.88 3.90
C GLY A 54 -7.65 4.16 5.00
N TYR A 55 -7.53 3.50 6.16
CA TYR A 55 -8.49 3.54 7.26
C TYR A 55 -7.80 3.58 8.64
N GLY A 56 -8.57 3.92 9.69
CA GLY A 56 -8.13 3.80 11.08
C GLY A 56 -7.06 4.81 11.49
N PHE A 57 -6.85 5.89 10.73
CA PHE A 57 -5.87 6.92 11.10
C PHE A 57 -6.43 7.87 12.15
N PRO A 58 -5.74 8.06 13.29
CA PRO A 58 -6.04 9.17 14.19
C PRO A 58 -5.63 10.50 13.54
N ALA A 59 -6.18 11.60 14.05
CA ALA A 59 -5.85 12.92 13.57
C ALA A 59 -4.32 13.18 13.64
N GLY A 60 -3.75 13.64 12.53
CA GLY A 60 -2.32 13.92 12.41
C GLY A 60 -1.47 12.74 11.90
N ALA A 61 -2.01 11.52 11.81
CA ALA A 61 -1.31 10.35 11.30
C ALA A 61 -1.60 10.03 9.81
N GLU A 62 -2.34 10.89 9.11
CA GLU A 62 -2.74 10.67 7.72
C GLU A 62 -1.54 10.59 6.77
N HIS A 63 -0.41 11.22 7.14
CA HIS A 63 0.85 11.17 6.38
C HIS A 63 1.42 9.75 6.26
N GLU A 64 1.15 8.87 7.23
CA GLU A 64 1.65 7.49 7.20
C GLU A 64 1.20 6.73 5.94
N ALA A 65 0.00 7.03 5.41
CA ALA A 65 -0.45 6.42 4.16
C ALA A 65 0.41 6.88 2.97
N ALA A 66 0.83 8.15 2.92
CA ALA A 66 1.71 8.66 1.88
C ALA A 66 3.11 8.05 1.99
N ASP A 67 3.64 7.94 3.19
CA ASP A 67 4.95 7.34 3.46
C ASP A 67 4.94 5.85 3.08
N ALA A 68 3.87 5.12 3.39
CA ALA A 68 3.71 3.72 3.00
C ALA A 68 3.66 3.54 1.47
N ILE A 69 3.02 4.46 0.73
CA ILE A 69 3.03 4.47 -0.74
C ILE A 69 4.45 4.68 -1.27
N GLU A 70 5.20 5.63 -0.72
CA GLU A 70 6.59 5.86 -1.13
C GLU A 70 7.48 4.63 -0.86
N ILE A 71 7.39 4.06 0.33
CA ILE A 71 8.12 2.83 0.71
C ILE A 71 7.77 1.68 -0.24
N ALA A 72 6.50 1.45 -0.54
CA ALA A 72 6.09 0.38 -1.45
C ALA A 72 6.73 0.56 -2.84
N VAL A 73 6.75 1.78 -3.37
CA VAL A 73 7.38 2.08 -4.67
C VAL A 73 8.90 1.96 -4.61
N GLU A 74 9.55 2.42 -3.54
CA GLU A 74 11.00 2.24 -3.32
C GLU A 74 11.38 0.75 -3.30
N GLU A 75 10.56 -0.07 -2.68
CA GLU A 75 10.74 -1.53 -2.64
C GLU A 75 10.34 -2.24 -3.94
N GLY A 76 9.90 -1.51 -4.97
CA GLY A 76 9.64 -2.06 -6.30
C GLY A 76 8.23 -2.61 -6.50
N MET A 77 7.25 -2.17 -5.70
CA MET A 77 5.85 -2.48 -5.96
C MET A 77 5.37 -1.74 -7.20
N THR A 78 4.73 -2.44 -8.11
CA THR A 78 4.28 -1.90 -9.40
C THR A 78 2.78 -1.71 -9.50
N ASP A 79 2.03 -2.43 -8.69
CA ASP A 79 0.57 -2.31 -8.58
C ASP A 79 0.20 -2.01 -7.12
N LEU A 80 -0.43 -0.84 -6.91
CA LEU A 80 -0.86 -0.37 -5.60
C LEU A 80 -2.38 -0.29 -5.55
N ALA A 81 -2.96 -0.94 -4.55
CA ALA A 81 -4.35 -0.80 -4.18
C ALA A 81 -4.46 -0.09 -2.83
N VAL A 82 -5.59 0.51 -2.53
CA VAL A 82 -5.86 1.16 -1.24
C VAL A 82 -7.13 0.59 -0.63
N TRP A 83 -7.05 0.09 0.58
CA TRP A 83 -8.18 -0.35 1.38
C TRP A 83 -8.33 0.52 2.63
N ALA A 84 -9.44 1.14 2.94
CA ALA A 84 -10.61 1.28 2.11
C ALA A 84 -11.15 2.71 2.23
N TYR A 85 -11.79 3.20 1.17
CA TYR A 85 -12.49 4.49 1.19
C TYR A 85 -13.56 4.48 2.28
N ARG A 86 -13.55 5.51 3.13
CA ARG A 86 -14.47 5.66 4.28
C ARG A 86 -14.54 4.45 5.20
N GLY A 87 -13.44 3.70 5.34
CA GLY A 87 -13.42 2.50 6.19
C GLY A 87 -14.50 1.48 5.82
N CYS A 88 -14.81 1.33 4.53
CA CYS A 88 -15.91 0.48 4.01
C CYS A 88 -17.31 0.88 4.46
N GLU A 89 -17.56 2.15 4.71
CA GLU A 89 -18.83 2.78 5.14
C GLU A 89 -19.59 2.06 6.27
N ALA A 90 -19.78 0.74 6.15
CA ALA A 90 -20.49 -0.08 7.14
C ALA A 90 -19.70 -0.35 8.43
N MET A 91 -18.39 -0.09 8.44
CA MET A 91 -17.51 -0.36 9.57
C MET A 91 -16.96 0.95 10.17
N SER A 92 -17.83 1.69 10.87
CA SER A 92 -17.48 2.99 11.45
C SER A 92 -16.25 2.96 12.38
N ALA A 93 -15.97 1.82 13.01
CA ALA A 93 -14.78 1.62 13.82
C ALA A 93 -13.45 1.71 13.03
N LEU A 94 -13.52 1.58 11.70
CA LEU A 94 -12.37 1.72 10.80
C LEU A 94 -12.27 3.11 10.17
N TRP A 95 -13.17 4.03 10.47
CA TRP A 95 -13.10 5.37 9.89
C TRP A 95 -11.86 6.10 10.38
N PRO A 96 -11.12 6.77 9.48
CA PRO A 96 -10.10 7.70 9.90
C PRO A 96 -10.75 8.90 10.59
N ALA A 97 -10.00 9.56 11.47
CA ALA A 97 -10.49 10.75 12.18
C ALA A 97 -10.87 11.88 11.21
N ASP A 98 -10.18 11.97 10.08
CA ASP A 98 -10.47 12.90 8.99
C ASP A 98 -10.40 12.14 7.65
N ILE A 99 -11.57 11.80 7.13
CA ILE A 99 -11.71 11.01 5.89
C ILE A 99 -11.16 11.77 4.69
N ASP A 100 -11.55 13.04 4.55
CA ASP A 100 -11.20 13.84 3.38
C ASP A 100 -9.69 14.11 3.35
N LYS A 101 -9.11 14.47 4.47
CA LYS A 101 -7.67 14.68 4.60
C LYS A 101 -6.87 13.41 4.33
N THR A 102 -7.33 12.25 4.83
CA THR A 102 -6.71 10.96 4.56
C THR A 102 -6.66 10.69 3.07
N TRP A 103 -7.80 10.82 2.38
CA TRP A 103 -7.88 10.54 0.95
C TRP A 103 -7.17 11.56 0.09
N ASP A 104 -7.21 12.83 0.43
CA ASP A 104 -6.41 13.87 -0.22
C ASP A 104 -4.91 13.57 -0.13
N THR A 105 -4.46 13.10 1.01
CA THR A 105 -3.05 12.71 1.22
C THR A 105 -2.67 11.52 0.35
N ILE A 106 -3.49 10.48 0.32
CA ILE A 106 -3.29 9.29 -0.51
C ILE A 106 -3.27 9.65 -2.00
N ILE A 107 -4.26 10.41 -2.48
CA ILE A 107 -4.35 10.82 -3.88
C ILE A 107 -3.13 11.64 -4.31
N LYS A 108 -2.67 12.56 -3.47
CA LYS A 108 -1.46 13.35 -3.73
C LYS A 108 -0.23 12.47 -3.85
N ALA A 109 -0.04 11.53 -2.94
CA ALA A 109 1.09 10.61 -2.96
C ALA A 109 1.07 9.72 -4.22
N LEU A 110 -0.06 9.11 -4.56
CA LEU A 110 -0.22 8.31 -5.77
C LEU A 110 0.08 9.10 -7.05
N ASN A 111 -0.34 10.36 -7.12
CA ASN A 111 -0.04 11.23 -8.25
C ASN A 111 1.46 11.56 -8.37
N VAL A 112 2.16 11.71 -7.25
CA VAL A 112 3.61 11.94 -7.24
C VAL A 112 4.35 10.72 -7.79
N VAL A 113 4.07 9.54 -7.27
CA VAL A 113 4.75 8.31 -7.71
C VAL A 113 4.45 7.97 -9.18
N LYS A 114 3.21 8.20 -9.63
CA LYS A 114 2.83 8.03 -11.03
C LYS A 114 3.62 8.94 -11.97
N LYS A 115 3.83 10.20 -11.61
CA LYS A 115 4.62 11.15 -12.41
C LYS A 115 6.08 10.71 -12.50
N ARG A 116 6.68 10.26 -11.40
CA ARG A 116 8.07 9.75 -11.36
C ARG A 116 8.22 8.54 -12.30
N SER A 117 7.30 7.58 -12.23
CA SER A 117 7.28 6.38 -13.09
C SER A 117 7.18 6.71 -14.58
N THR A 118 6.37 7.72 -14.95
CA THR A 118 6.20 8.15 -16.34
C THR A 118 7.45 8.88 -16.86
N ALA A 119 8.13 9.67 -16.02
CA ALA A 119 9.35 10.36 -16.39
C ALA A 119 10.50 9.39 -16.71
N VAL A 120 10.66 8.35 -15.90
CA VAL A 120 11.69 7.30 -16.12
C VAL A 120 11.44 6.54 -17.43
N LYS A 121 10.20 6.24 -17.79
CA LYS A 121 9.87 5.56 -19.05
C LYS A 121 10.13 6.40 -20.31
N ARG A 122 10.15 7.73 -20.20
CA ARG A 122 10.40 8.64 -21.34
C ARG A 122 11.89 8.90 -21.57
N SER A 123 12.75 8.57 -20.60
CA SER A 123 14.20 8.78 -20.68
C SER A 123 14.99 7.54 -21.12
N ARG A 124 14.28 6.46 -21.45
CA ARG A 124 14.81 5.22 -22.03
C ARG A 124 14.37 5.06 -23.47
#